data_0be9e26c3226b4158ff98269c8df9932
#
_entry.id   0be9e26c3226b4158ff98269c8df9932
#
_cell.length_a   1.000
_cell.length_b   1.000
_cell.length_c   1.000
_cell.angle_alpha   90.00
_cell.angle_beta   90.00
_cell.angle_gamma   90.00
#
_symmetry.space_group_name_H-M   'P 1'
#
loop_
_entity.id
_entity.type
_entity.pdbx_description
1 polymer ?
#
loop_
_entity_poly.entity_id
_entity_poly.type
_entity_poly.pdbx_seq_one_letter_code
_entity_poly.pdbx_strand_id
1 'polypeptide(L)' 'MENLEDILKELRQQKKDKHIKPEILTLATIKNRYGKDPLPELRNLWAKGLVKNCRTLNDLGFVYNG' A
#
# COMPACT_ATOMS: atom_id res chain seq x y z
N MET A 1 -12.34 8.69 10.97
CA MET A 1 -12.14 7.38 10.32
C MET A 1 -10.89 7.42 9.46
N GLU A 2 -10.04 6.40 9.60
CA GLU A 2 -8.89 6.27 8.72
C GLU A 2 -9.35 5.83 7.34
N ASN A 3 -8.89 6.51 6.29
CA ASN A 3 -9.09 6.02 4.93
C ASN A 3 -7.87 5.23 4.51
N LEU A 4 -7.97 4.53 3.39
CA LEU A 4 -6.87 3.68 2.91
C LEU A 4 -5.61 4.49 2.61
N GLU A 5 -5.76 5.70 2.12
CA GLU A 5 -4.62 6.55 1.80
C GLU A 5 -3.79 6.85 3.04
N ASP A 6 -4.42 7.14 4.17
CA ASP A 6 -3.72 7.37 5.44
C ASP A 6 -2.97 6.11 5.88
N ILE A 7 -3.59 4.95 5.71
CA ILE A 7 -2.96 3.68 6.04
C ILE A 7 -1.72 3.44 5.17
N LEU A 8 -1.81 3.73 3.89
CA LEU A 8 -0.66 3.58 2.98
C LEU A 8 0.47 4.52 3.36
N LYS A 9 0.16 5.75 3.73
CA LYS A 9 1.16 6.73 4.21
C LYS A 9 1.85 6.22 5.47
N GLU A 10 1.10 5.68 6.41
CA GLU A 10 1.64 5.13 7.65
C GLU A 10 2.57 3.95 7.37
N LEU A 11 2.13 3.00 6.57
CA LEU A 11 2.94 1.83 6.22
C LEU A 11 4.21 2.20 5.48
N ARG A 12 4.12 3.15 4.56
CA ARG A 12 5.29 3.65 3.83
C ARG A 12 6.28 4.30 4.78
N GLN A 13 5.79 5.10 5.72
CA GLN A 13 6.64 5.76 6.70
C GLN A 13 7.36 4.76 7.59
N GLN A 14 6.67 3.69 8.00
CA GLN A 14 7.29 2.63 8.78
C GLN A 14 8.46 1.98 8.03
N LYS A 15 8.31 1.75 6.73
CA LYS A 15 9.40 1.19 5.92
C LYS A 15 10.57 2.16 5.79
N LYS A 16 10.31 3.45 5.66
CA LYS A 16 11.35 4.48 5.64
C LYS A 16 12.12 4.52 6.95
N ASP A 17 11.40 4.49 8.06
CA ASP A 17 12.02 4.51 9.39
C ASP A 17 12.93 3.32 9.64
N LYS A 18 12.58 2.17 9.06
CA LYS A 18 13.37 0.94 9.17
C LYS A 18 14.40 0.79 8.05
N HIS A 19 14.49 1.76 7.15
CA HIS A 19 15.38 1.72 5.99
C HIS A 19 15.17 0.48 5.11
N ILE A 20 13.92 0.02 5.00
CA ILE A 20 13.56 -1.13 4.15
C ILE A 20 13.32 -0.63 2.73
N LYS A 21 14.06 -1.17 1.78
CA LYS A 21 13.87 -0.89 0.36
C LYS A 21 13.84 -2.19 -0.43
N PRO A 22 13.03 -2.25 -1.50
CA PRO A 22 12.09 -1.22 -1.98
C PRO A 22 10.90 -1.05 -1.03
N GLU A 23 10.27 0.11 -1.07
CA GLU A 23 9.12 0.45 -0.23
C GLU A 23 7.83 -0.15 -0.81
N ILE A 24 7.80 -1.46 -0.95
CA ILE A 24 6.66 -2.18 -1.51
C ILE A 24 5.75 -2.64 -0.38
N LEU A 25 4.47 -2.32 -0.49
CA LEU A 25 3.45 -2.73 0.46
C LEU A 25 2.68 -3.91 -0.12
N THR A 26 2.73 -5.07 0.52
CA THR A 26 2.01 -6.24 0.04
C THR A 26 0.51 -6.11 0.33
N LEU A 27 -0.30 -6.75 -0.51
CA LEU A 27 -1.75 -6.74 -0.32
C LEU A 27 -2.14 -7.30 1.06
N ALA A 28 -1.47 -8.35 1.50
CA ALA A 28 -1.75 -8.96 2.81
C ALA A 28 -1.50 -7.95 3.94
N THR A 29 -0.40 -7.21 3.89
CA THR A 29 -0.08 -6.20 4.90
C THR A 29 -1.13 -5.08 4.90
N ILE A 30 -1.51 -4.60 3.73
CA ILE A 30 -2.51 -3.55 3.60
C ILE A 30 -3.86 -4.03 4.14
N LYS A 31 -4.26 -5.24 3.76
CA LYS A 31 -5.52 -5.82 4.20
C LYS A 31 -5.57 -5.99 5.72
N ASN A 32 -4.48 -6.48 6.31
CA ASN A 32 -4.41 -6.65 7.76
C ASN A 32 -4.55 -5.32 8.49
N ARG A 33 -3.91 -4.28 8.01
CA ARG A 33 -3.96 -2.96 8.65
C ARG A 33 -5.32 -2.29 8.44
N TYR A 34 -5.90 -2.45 7.24
CA TYR A 34 -7.17 -1.83 6.89
C TYR A 34 -8.37 -2.54 7.55
N GLY A 35 -8.27 -3.86 7.70
CA GLY A 35 -9.33 -4.65 8.33
C GLY A 35 -10.47 -5.06 7.39
N LYS A 36 -10.38 -4.72 6.12
CA LYS A 36 -11.35 -5.09 5.10
C LYS A 36 -10.67 -5.10 3.72
N ASP A 37 -11.42 -5.48 2.68
CA ASP A 37 -10.88 -5.56 1.32
C ASP A 37 -10.46 -4.17 0.81
N PRO A 38 -9.16 -3.95 0.54
CA PRO A 38 -8.67 -2.65 0.08
C PRO A 38 -8.72 -2.48 -1.44
N LEU A 39 -9.05 -3.53 -2.20
CA LEU A 39 -8.93 -3.50 -3.66
C LEU A 39 -9.72 -2.38 -4.34
N PRO A 40 -10.99 -2.10 -3.97
CA PRO A 40 -11.73 -1.01 -4.62
C PRO A 40 -11.04 0.34 -4.44
N GLU A 41 -10.56 0.64 -3.23
CA GLU A 41 -9.87 1.89 -2.94
C GLU A 41 -8.50 1.94 -3.62
N LEU A 42 -7.78 0.80 -3.67
CA LEU A 42 -6.51 0.73 -4.37
C LEU A 42 -6.67 1.00 -5.85
N ARG A 43 -7.75 0.50 -6.46
CA ARG A 43 -8.05 0.80 -7.86
C ARG A 43 -8.27 2.29 -8.08
N ASN A 44 -8.99 2.94 -7.19
CA ASN A 44 -9.23 4.39 -7.27
C ASN A 44 -7.92 5.16 -7.18
N LEU A 45 -7.07 4.81 -6.24
CA LEU A 45 -5.76 5.44 -6.07
C LEU A 45 -4.85 5.18 -7.27
N TRP A 46 -4.89 3.97 -7.81
CA TRP A 46 -4.14 3.64 -9.03
C TRP A 46 -4.61 4.48 -10.21
N ALA A 47 -5.91 4.65 -10.38
CA ALA A 47 -6.47 5.48 -11.44
C ALA A 47 -6.04 6.94 -11.32
N LYS A 48 -5.80 7.42 -10.10
CA LYS A 48 -5.32 8.78 -9.84
C LYS A 48 -3.79 8.90 -9.96
N GLY A 49 -3.09 7.78 -10.18
CA GLY A 49 -1.63 7.78 -10.28
C GLY A 49 -0.91 7.84 -8.95
N LEU A 50 -1.61 7.63 -7.83
CA LEU A 50 -1.02 7.68 -6.50
C LEU A 50 -0.41 6.34 -6.06
N VAL A 51 -0.78 5.25 -6.70
CA VAL A 51 -0.32 3.92 -6.37
C VAL A 51 0.10 3.20 -7.64
N LYS A 52 1.21 2.48 -7.58
CA LYS A 52 1.69 1.62 -8.67
C LYS A 52 1.64 0.17 -8.24
N ASN A 53 1.27 -0.71 -9.17
CA ASN A 53 1.27 -2.15 -8.94
C ASN A 53 2.67 -2.71 -9.14
N CYS A 54 3.10 -3.57 -8.22
CA CYS A 54 4.33 -4.34 -8.38
C CYS A 54 4.01 -5.81 -8.09
N ARG A 55 4.53 -6.71 -8.91
CA ARG A 55 4.43 -8.13 -8.62
C ARG A 55 5.61 -8.56 -7.76
N THR A 56 5.32 -9.21 -6.66
CA THR A 56 6.34 -9.90 -5.86
C THR A 56 6.23 -11.41 -6.14
N LEU A 57 7.19 -12.18 -5.65
CA LEU A 57 7.22 -13.62 -5.90
C LEU A 57 5.99 -14.35 -5.36
N ASN A 58 5.44 -13.89 -4.25
CA ASN A 58 4.37 -14.59 -3.54
C ASN A 58 3.09 -13.77 -3.37
N ASP A 59 3.07 -12.53 -3.81
CA ASP A 59 1.92 -11.68 -3.55
C ASP A 59 1.89 -10.47 -4.49
N LEU A 60 0.77 -9.76 -4.46
CA LEU A 60 0.61 -8.51 -5.17
C LEU A 60 1.15 -7.38 -4.28
N GLY A 61 2.05 -6.58 -4.82
CA GLY A 61 2.63 -5.45 -4.10
C GLY A 61 2.18 -4.11 -4.67
N PHE A 62 2.24 -3.08 -3.84
CA PHE A 62 1.87 -1.72 -4.22
C PHE A 62 2.91 -0.74 -3.72
N VAL A 63 3.20 0.28 -4.53
CA VAL A 63 4.07 1.39 -4.14
C VAL A 63 3.23 2.66 -4.09
N TYR A 64 3.22 3.32 -2.96
CA TYR A 64 2.47 4.56 -2.76
C TYR A 64 3.33 5.76 -3.11
N ASN A 65 2.85 6.62 -4.01
CA ASN A 65 3.57 7.79 -4.49
C ASN A 65 2.92 9.12 -4.06
N GLY A 66 1.98 9.04 -3.16
CA GLY A 66 1.30 10.25 -2.67
C GLY A 66 2.11 11.11 -1.74
#